data_7b5e79adb933af8a2574dad8ef3a0d8d
#
_entry.id   7b5e79adb933af8a2574dad8ef3a0d8d
#
_cell.length_a   1.000
_cell.length_b   1.000
_cell.length_c   1.000
_cell.angle_alpha   90.00
_cell.angle_beta   90.00
_cell.angle_gamma   90.00
#
_symmetry.space_group_name_H-M   'P 1'
#
loop_
_entity.id
_entity.type
_entity.pdbx_description
1 polymer ?
#
loop_
_entity_poly.entity_id
_entity_poly.type
_entity_poly.pdbx_seq_one_letter_code
_entity_poly.pdbx_strand_id
1 'polypeptide(L)'
;MIYFCADDYGISKEYNRCIEECVEKKVLNKVSILPNGEIDDFVEKFSTKDVLLTLHLNVVEGRPLSPLEDIRLLCDEQGNFKHSFIGLFLMTFSPRRKVIERQMYTEIKNQLHFWMEKTGQKKVSVDCHQHVYEIPWIFKTLVKVFHDEKIEINYLRIPAEPLRSYLYTPSLYHSYSVTGFVKQWLLKVLAFINRRSLKGLSFRSAYFMGVMLSGKLTKERVQKLLKHYLYFSEKKKRDIEVAFHPGYVGKDLELIDGSRKDFKKFYCSPWRMMEYETLMNDELLKMKKEGSNHAIS
;
A
#
# COMPACT_ATOMS: atom_id res chain seq x y z
N MET A 1 -16.38 -8.46 -0.03
CA MET A 1 -16.35 -6.98 -0.25
C MET A 1 -15.26 -6.63 -1.26
N ILE A 2 -15.45 -5.53 -2.01
CA ILE A 2 -14.41 -4.97 -2.89
C ILE A 2 -13.92 -3.66 -2.28
N TYR A 3 -12.60 -3.59 -2.00
CA TYR A 3 -11.93 -2.35 -1.64
C TYR A 3 -11.29 -1.74 -2.90
N PHE A 4 -11.73 -0.53 -3.25
CA PHE A 4 -10.97 0.34 -4.12
C PHE A 4 -10.17 1.26 -3.20
N CYS A 5 -8.86 1.06 -3.21
CA CYS A 5 -7.91 1.72 -2.33
C CYS A 5 -7.12 2.77 -3.10
N ALA A 6 -6.94 3.93 -2.52
CA ALA A 6 -5.88 4.84 -2.94
C ALA A 6 -4.69 4.73 -2.00
N ASP A 7 -3.51 4.47 -2.55
CA ASP A 7 -2.25 4.49 -1.83
C ASP A 7 -1.63 5.90 -1.87
N ASP A 8 -0.67 6.13 -0.98
CA ASP A 8 0.19 7.32 -0.94
C ASP A 8 -0.52 8.64 -0.53
N TYR A 9 -1.63 8.59 0.22
CA TYR A 9 -2.15 9.81 0.84
C TYR A 9 -1.09 10.40 1.79
N GLY A 10 -0.78 11.67 1.61
CA GLY A 10 0.29 12.33 2.34
C GLY A 10 1.57 12.58 1.51
N ILE A 11 1.66 12.05 0.28
CA ILE A 11 2.84 12.25 -0.56
C ILE A 11 2.94 13.68 -1.12
N SER A 12 1.82 14.34 -1.34
CA SER A 12 1.68 15.75 -1.69
C SER A 12 0.25 16.24 -1.47
N LYS A 13 0.06 17.55 -1.35
CA LYS A 13 -1.27 18.18 -1.22
C LYS A 13 -2.16 17.92 -2.44
N GLU A 14 -1.57 17.93 -3.64
CA GLU A 14 -2.30 17.69 -4.89
C GLU A 14 -2.83 16.28 -4.97
N TYR A 15 -2.03 15.29 -4.52
CA TYR A 15 -2.46 13.88 -4.42
C TYR A 15 -3.57 13.73 -3.39
N ASN A 16 -3.40 14.34 -2.23
CA ASN A 16 -4.41 14.30 -1.17
C ASN A 16 -5.76 14.78 -1.68
N ARG A 17 -5.79 15.92 -2.39
CA ARG A 17 -7.02 16.45 -2.98
C ARG A 17 -7.66 15.49 -3.98
N CYS A 18 -6.89 14.90 -4.89
CA CYS A 18 -7.41 13.91 -5.83
C CYS A 18 -8.03 12.69 -5.12
N ILE A 19 -7.39 12.22 -4.05
CA ILE A 19 -7.89 11.10 -3.24
C ILE A 19 -9.17 11.49 -2.51
N GLU A 20 -9.21 12.67 -1.90
CA GLU A 20 -10.39 13.21 -1.21
C GLU A 20 -11.60 13.32 -2.16
N GLU A 21 -11.42 13.86 -3.36
CA GLU A 21 -12.46 13.94 -4.39
C GLU A 21 -13.00 12.55 -4.78
N CYS A 22 -12.11 11.55 -4.91
CA CYS A 22 -12.52 10.18 -5.19
C CYS A 22 -13.29 9.53 -4.02
N VAL A 23 -12.96 9.88 -2.78
CA VAL A 23 -13.69 9.43 -1.59
C VAL A 23 -15.07 10.10 -1.54
N GLU A 24 -15.16 11.39 -1.81
CA GLU A 24 -16.45 12.11 -1.86
C GLU A 24 -17.37 11.52 -2.92
N LYS A 25 -16.84 11.12 -4.05
CA LYS A 25 -17.59 10.40 -5.10
C LYS A 25 -17.98 8.97 -4.66
N LYS A 26 -17.53 8.49 -3.49
CA LYS A 26 -17.78 7.13 -2.95
C LYS A 26 -17.22 6.00 -3.82
N VAL A 27 -16.31 6.30 -4.73
CA VAL A 27 -15.63 5.26 -5.52
C VAL A 27 -14.53 4.60 -4.70
N LEU A 28 -13.77 5.34 -3.90
CA LEU A 28 -12.85 4.79 -2.92
C LEU A 28 -13.58 4.45 -1.62
N ASN A 29 -13.21 3.34 -1.01
CA ASN A 29 -13.65 2.91 0.32
C ASN A 29 -12.49 2.38 1.17
N LYS A 30 -11.25 2.63 0.72
CA LYS A 30 -10.03 2.43 1.48
C LYS A 30 -9.02 3.52 1.08
N VAL A 31 -8.30 4.06 2.06
CA VAL A 31 -7.21 5.01 1.84
C VAL A 31 -6.02 4.58 2.68
N SER A 32 -4.85 4.45 2.05
CA SER A 32 -3.58 4.13 2.70
C SER A 32 -2.77 5.40 2.88
N ILE A 33 -2.47 5.73 4.13
CA ILE A 33 -1.97 7.03 4.57
C ILE A 33 -0.53 6.90 5.06
N LEU A 34 0.37 7.69 4.46
CA LEU A 34 1.77 7.78 4.85
C LEU A 34 1.87 8.54 6.19
N PRO A 35 2.37 7.92 7.27
CA PRO A 35 2.40 8.56 8.59
C PRO A 35 3.40 9.71 8.69
N ASN A 36 4.38 9.74 7.80
CA ASN A 36 5.41 10.78 7.69
C ASN A 36 5.17 11.73 6.51
N GLY A 37 3.96 11.76 5.97
CA GLY A 37 3.56 12.62 4.87
C GLY A 37 2.86 13.90 5.30
N GLU A 38 2.33 14.65 4.33
CA GLU A 38 1.46 15.81 4.54
C GLU A 38 0.03 15.34 4.84
N ILE A 39 -0.27 15.10 6.13
CA ILE A 39 -1.50 14.45 6.59
C ILE A 39 -2.27 15.28 7.62
N ASP A 40 -2.13 16.59 7.57
CA ASP A 40 -2.91 17.47 8.45
C ASP A 40 -4.41 17.19 8.30
N ASP A 41 -5.12 17.06 9.42
CA ASP A 41 -6.57 16.91 9.52
C ASP A 41 -7.18 15.68 8.80
N PHE A 42 -6.38 14.67 8.43
CA PHE A 42 -6.90 13.50 7.71
C PHE A 42 -7.98 12.73 8.50
N VAL A 43 -7.86 12.68 9.81
CA VAL A 43 -8.86 12.01 10.67
C VAL A 43 -10.20 12.72 10.56
N GLU A 44 -10.23 14.05 10.63
CA GLU A 44 -11.44 14.84 10.51
C GLU A 44 -12.05 14.73 9.11
N LYS A 45 -11.22 14.83 8.06
CA LYS A 45 -11.63 14.72 6.66
C LYS A 45 -12.33 13.40 6.33
N PHE A 46 -11.91 12.31 6.95
CA PHE A 46 -12.46 10.99 6.70
C PHE A 46 -13.41 10.47 7.79
N SER A 47 -13.55 11.15 8.93
CA SER A 47 -14.35 10.69 10.08
C SER A 47 -15.81 10.38 9.77
N THR A 48 -16.42 11.12 8.83
CA THR A 48 -17.82 10.95 8.41
C THR A 48 -17.99 10.10 7.16
N LYS A 49 -16.91 9.56 6.64
CA LYS A 49 -16.92 8.77 5.39
C LYS A 49 -16.85 7.27 5.71
N ASP A 50 -17.55 6.47 4.91
CA ASP A 50 -17.47 5.00 4.98
C ASP A 50 -16.19 4.52 4.26
N VAL A 51 -15.03 4.79 4.89
CA VAL A 51 -13.71 4.53 4.34
C VAL A 51 -12.84 3.82 5.37
N LEU A 52 -12.23 2.72 4.98
CA LEU A 52 -11.22 2.03 5.78
C LEU A 52 -9.90 2.80 5.69
N LEU A 53 -9.49 3.45 6.77
CA LEU A 53 -8.18 4.07 6.88
C LEU A 53 -7.13 3.03 7.26
N THR A 54 -6.01 3.05 6.55
CA THR A 54 -4.92 2.09 6.69
C THR A 54 -3.60 2.82 6.87
N LEU A 55 -2.81 2.42 7.85
CA LEU A 55 -1.43 2.89 7.97
C LEU A 55 -0.63 2.37 6.78
N HIS A 56 -0.14 3.28 5.94
CA HIS A 56 0.79 2.99 4.85
C HIS A 56 2.22 3.07 5.39
N LEU A 57 2.67 1.98 6.05
CA LEU A 57 3.99 1.92 6.68
C LEU A 57 5.07 2.32 5.67
N ASN A 58 5.86 3.33 6.01
CA ASN A 58 6.89 3.87 5.12
C ASN A 58 8.26 3.91 5.81
N VAL A 59 9.24 3.26 5.21
CA VAL A 59 10.62 3.18 5.69
C VAL A 59 11.64 3.39 4.55
N VAL A 60 11.21 4.02 3.46
CA VAL A 60 12.01 4.19 2.25
C VAL A 60 11.98 5.59 1.65
N GLU A 61 11.04 6.46 2.09
CA GLU A 61 10.85 7.77 1.48
C GLU A 61 10.51 8.84 2.51
N GLY A 62 11.08 10.03 2.36
CA GLY A 62 10.87 11.16 3.27
C GLY A 62 11.61 10.99 4.60
N ARG A 63 11.19 11.77 5.60
CA ARG A 63 11.76 11.75 6.95
C ARG A 63 11.07 10.71 7.81
N PRO A 64 11.80 10.00 8.69
CA PRO A 64 11.21 9.08 9.66
C PRO A 64 10.44 9.82 10.76
N LEU A 65 9.62 9.08 11.50
CA LEU A 65 9.01 9.57 12.75
C LEU A 65 9.94 9.44 13.96
N SER A 66 10.88 8.52 13.91
CA SER A 66 11.85 8.32 14.99
C SER A 66 12.94 9.39 14.99
N PRO A 67 13.51 9.75 16.17
CA PRO A 67 14.70 10.58 16.27
C PRO A 67 15.86 9.97 15.46
N LEU A 68 16.62 10.83 14.77
CA LEU A 68 17.72 10.38 13.89
C LEU A 68 18.79 9.57 14.62
N GLU A 69 19.07 9.91 15.87
CA GLU A 69 20.02 9.20 16.72
C GLU A 69 19.67 7.72 16.92
N ASP A 70 18.39 7.38 16.93
CA ASP A 70 17.90 6.01 17.14
C ASP A 70 17.95 5.17 15.86
N ILE A 71 17.95 5.81 14.67
CA ILE A 71 17.79 5.12 13.40
C ILE A 71 18.80 5.53 12.31
N ARG A 72 19.96 6.03 12.68
CA ARG A 72 21.01 6.56 11.76
C ARG A 72 21.37 5.65 10.59
N LEU A 73 21.29 4.33 10.77
CA LEU A 73 21.62 3.40 9.68
C LEU A 73 20.54 3.35 8.60
N LEU A 74 19.32 3.78 8.90
CA LEU A 74 18.22 3.84 7.95
C LEU A 74 18.20 5.16 7.16
N CYS A 75 18.91 6.20 7.65
CA CYS A 75 18.83 7.56 7.11
C CYS A 75 20.15 8.01 6.47
N ASP A 76 20.06 9.00 5.60
CA ASP A 76 21.17 9.76 5.06
C ASP A 76 21.61 10.89 6.01
N GLU A 77 22.55 11.71 5.57
CA GLU A 77 23.09 12.84 6.35
C GLU A 77 22.07 13.97 6.53
N GLN A 78 21.06 14.04 5.67
CA GLN A 78 19.94 15.00 5.74
C GLN A 78 18.80 14.51 6.64
N GLY A 79 18.88 13.29 7.15
CA GLY A 79 17.88 12.67 8.00
C GLY A 79 16.71 12.02 7.25
N ASN A 80 16.82 11.79 5.94
CA ASN A 80 15.82 11.12 5.14
C ASN A 80 16.13 9.62 5.00
N PHE A 81 15.10 8.80 4.79
CA PHE A 81 15.30 7.39 4.44
C PHE A 81 16.17 7.24 3.19
N LYS A 82 17.25 6.45 3.28
CA LYS A 82 18.23 6.30 2.18
C LYS A 82 18.13 4.99 1.40
N HIS A 83 17.42 4.00 1.94
CA HIS A 83 17.43 2.67 1.35
C HIS A 83 16.22 2.46 0.44
N SER A 84 16.46 1.82 -0.71
CA SER A 84 15.40 1.30 -1.57
C SER A 84 14.96 -0.09 -1.12
N PHE A 85 13.89 -0.62 -1.71
CA PHE A 85 13.49 -2.03 -1.55
C PHE A 85 14.69 -2.98 -1.76
N ILE A 86 15.43 -2.79 -2.85
CA ILE A 86 16.60 -3.64 -3.18
C ILE A 86 17.69 -3.47 -2.12
N GLY A 87 17.98 -2.24 -1.70
CA GLY A 87 18.95 -1.96 -0.64
C GLY A 87 18.61 -2.69 0.66
N LEU A 88 17.35 -2.58 1.12
CA LEU A 88 16.87 -3.26 2.31
C LEU A 88 16.85 -4.80 2.14
N PHE A 89 16.53 -5.29 0.95
CA PHE A 89 16.60 -6.73 0.66
C PHE A 89 18.04 -7.25 0.77
N LEU A 90 19.02 -6.54 0.21
CA LEU A 90 20.44 -6.91 0.30
C LEU A 90 20.97 -6.86 1.74
N MET A 91 20.39 -6.05 2.62
CA MET A 91 20.74 -6.03 4.04
C MET A 91 20.44 -7.34 4.78
N THR A 92 19.64 -8.22 4.19
CA THR A 92 19.45 -9.58 4.70
C THR A 92 20.81 -10.29 4.93
N PHE A 93 21.80 -9.97 4.12
CA PHE A 93 23.15 -10.57 4.15
C PHE A 93 24.19 -9.70 4.86
N SER A 94 23.80 -8.54 5.37
CA SER A 94 24.71 -7.59 6.02
C SER A 94 25.15 -8.11 7.40
N PRO A 95 26.43 -7.98 7.78
CA PRO A 95 26.89 -8.25 9.14
C PRO A 95 26.28 -7.31 10.17
N ARG A 96 25.82 -6.11 9.74
CA ARG A 96 25.14 -5.12 10.58
C ARG A 96 23.62 -5.35 10.67
N ARG A 97 23.09 -6.41 10.08
CA ARG A 97 21.64 -6.66 10.00
C ARG A 97 20.93 -6.55 11.34
N LYS A 98 21.49 -7.13 12.42
CA LYS A 98 20.88 -7.08 13.75
C LYS A 98 20.72 -5.65 14.30
N VAL A 99 21.67 -4.76 14.00
CA VAL A 99 21.58 -3.35 14.43
C VAL A 99 20.52 -2.64 13.62
N ILE A 100 20.50 -2.85 12.30
CA ILE A 100 19.51 -2.28 11.39
C ILE A 100 18.10 -2.77 11.75
N GLU A 101 17.96 -4.04 12.12
CA GLU A 101 16.68 -4.65 12.56
C GLU A 101 16.15 -3.98 13.83
N ARG A 102 17.01 -3.62 14.79
CA ARG A 102 16.60 -2.85 15.98
C ARG A 102 16.10 -1.44 15.60
N GLN A 103 16.82 -0.76 14.72
CA GLN A 103 16.41 0.56 14.23
C GLN A 103 15.09 0.49 13.44
N MET A 104 14.92 -0.53 12.61
CA MET A 104 13.67 -0.79 11.91
C MET A 104 12.51 -1.08 12.89
N TYR A 105 12.78 -1.81 13.97
CA TYR A 105 11.80 -2.05 15.04
C TYR A 105 11.35 -0.73 15.67
N THR A 106 12.29 0.16 16.01
CA THR A 106 11.98 1.47 16.59
C THR A 106 11.10 2.29 15.67
N GLU A 107 11.43 2.37 14.39
CA GLU A 107 10.65 3.14 13.42
C GLU A 107 9.24 2.55 13.20
N ILE A 108 9.13 1.26 12.99
CA ILE A 108 7.83 0.58 12.83
C ILE A 108 6.94 0.80 14.06
N LYS A 109 7.51 0.66 15.26
CA LYS A 109 6.81 0.91 16.52
C LYS A 109 6.28 2.34 16.59
N ASN A 110 7.13 3.33 16.28
CA ASN A 110 6.76 4.74 16.34
C ASN A 110 5.67 5.09 15.32
N GLN A 111 5.71 4.53 14.10
CA GLN A 111 4.66 4.73 13.12
C GLN A 111 3.32 4.11 13.56
N LEU A 112 3.35 2.93 14.16
CA LEU A 112 2.14 2.27 14.69
C LEU A 112 1.54 3.04 15.88
N HIS A 113 2.37 3.50 16.81
CA HIS A 113 1.91 4.30 17.95
C HIS A 113 1.34 5.64 17.49
N PHE A 114 2.03 6.36 16.62
CA PHE A 114 1.53 7.59 16.01
C PHE A 114 0.15 7.37 15.36
N TRP A 115 0.00 6.29 14.59
CA TRP A 115 -1.27 5.96 13.95
C TRP A 115 -2.40 5.72 14.95
N MET A 116 -2.14 4.92 15.98
CA MET A 116 -3.13 4.61 17.01
C MET A 116 -3.53 5.85 17.82
N GLU A 117 -2.57 6.71 18.14
CA GLU A 117 -2.80 7.98 18.82
C GLU A 117 -3.66 8.92 17.97
N LYS A 118 -3.31 9.12 16.70
CA LYS A 118 -4.04 10.02 15.80
C LYS A 118 -5.44 9.54 15.46
N THR A 119 -5.63 8.25 15.25
CA THR A 119 -6.91 7.69 14.79
C THR A 119 -7.81 7.19 15.92
N GLY A 120 -7.29 6.98 17.13
CA GLY A 120 -8.00 6.32 18.22
C GLY A 120 -8.34 4.84 17.97
N GLN A 121 -7.82 4.25 16.89
CA GLN A 121 -8.12 2.86 16.52
C GLN A 121 -7.51 1.88 17.52
N LYS A 122 -8.32 0.96 18.06
CA LYS A 122 -7.85 -0.14 18.92
C LYS A 122 -7.21 -1.28 18.11
N LYS A 123 -7.67 -1.48 16.87
CA LYS A 123 -7.14 -2.48 15.95
C LYS A 123 -6.63 -1.77 14.70
N VAL A 124 -5.38 -2.04 14.33
CA VAL A 124 -4.74 -1.36 13.21
C VAL A 124 -5.02 -2.07 11.88
N SER A 125 -5.21 -1.27 10.84
CA SER A 125 -5.15 -1.74 9.46
C SER A 125 -3.82 -1.28 8.88
N VAL A 126 -3.03 -2.19 8.29
CA VAL A 126 -1.66 -1.91 7.85
C VAL A 126 -1.43 -2.41 6.43
N ASP A 127 -0.82 -1.58 5.65
CA ASP A 127 -0.13 -1.95 4.41
C ASP A 127 1.23 -1.21 4.34
N CYS A 128 1.92 -1.20 3.20
CA CYS A 128 3.27 -0.67 3.18
C CYS A 128 3.63 -0.07 1.84
N HIS A 129 4.21 1.11 1.91
CA HIS A 129 4.78 1.79 0.76
C HIS A 129 5.81 0.88 0.08
N GLN A 130 5.64 0.72 -1.24
CA GLN A 130 6.42 -0.18 -2.09
C GLN A 130 6.49 -1.64 -1.62
N HIS A 131 5.56 -2.05 -0.73
CA HIS A 131 5.50 -3.41 -0.19
C HIS A 131 6.78 -3.86 0.53
N VAL A 132 7.55 -2.92 1.09
CA VAL A 132 8.88 -3.17 1.67
C VAL A 132 8.82 -4.15 2.85
N TYR A 133 7.75 -4.16 3.61
CA TYR A 133 7.64 -5.10 4.72
C TYR A 133 7.60 -6.58 4.27
N GLU A 134 7.34 -6.87 2.97
CA GLU A 134 7.42 -8.26 2.48
C GLU A 134 8.85 -8.84 2.53
N ILE A 135 9.88 -8.02 2.69
CA ILE A 135 11.23 -8.50 2.95
C ILE A 135 11.23 -9.28 4.28
N PRO A 136 11.63 -10.56 4.32
CA PRO A 136 11.35 -11.46 5.44
C PRO A 136 11.82 -10.99 6.81
N TRP A 137 12.96 -10.30 6.90
CA TRP A 137 13.44 -9.79 8.17
C TRP A 137 12.64 -8.57 8.64
N ILE A 138 12.17 -7.71 7.72
CA ILE A 138 11.29 -6.57 8.04
C ILE A 138 9.91 -7.10 8.46
N PHE A 139 9.40 -8.10 7.74
CA PHE A 139 8.13 -8.72 8.07
C PHE A 139 8.13 -9.34 9.48
N LYS A 140 9.20 -10.05 9.83
CA LYS A 140 9.39 -10.57 11.18
C LYS A 140 9.49 -9.47 12.22
N THR A 141 10.14 -8.36 11.90
CA THR A 141 10.22 -7.19 12.77
C THR A 141 8.84 -6.57 12.99
N LEU A 142 8.04 -6.40 11.95
CA LEU A 142 6.66 -5.91 12.06
C LEU A 142 5.82 -6.82 12.96
N VAL A 143 5.85 -8.14 12.73
CA VAL A 143 5.13 -9.12 13.56
C VAL A 143 5.62 -9.07 15.00
N LYS A 144 6.92 -8.91 15.22
CA LYS A 144 7.49 -8.75 16.56
C LYS A 144 6.94 -7.50 17.27
N VAL A 145 6.83 -6.37 16.57
CA VAL A 145 6.23 -5.15 17.14
C VAL A 145 4.78 -5.40 17.53
N PHE A 146 3.97 -6.07 16.68
CA PHE A 146 2.59 -6.40 17.03
C PHE A 146 2.49 -7.22 18.33
N HIS A 147 3.38 -8.20 18.52
CA HIS A 147 3.40 -9.02 19.73
C HIS A 147 3.88 -8.26 20.97
N ASP A 148 5.01 -7.55 20.86
CA ASP A 148 5.64 -6.87 22.00
C ASP A 148 4.74 -5.72 22.51
N GLU A 149 4.11 -4.97 21.61
CA GLU A 149 3.24 -3.84 21.91
C GLU A 149 1.75 -4.25 22.07
N LYS A 150 1.43 -5.55 21.95
CA LYS A 150 0.06 -6.11 22.05
C LYS A 150 -0.92 -5.44 21.09
N ILE A 151 -0.47 -5.11 19.89
CA ILE A 151 -1.29 -4.44 18.86
C ILE A 151 -2.17 -5.47 18.16
N GLU A 152 -3.48 -5.29 18.21
CA GLU A 152 -4.42 -6.10 17.44
C GLU A 152 -4.52 -5.61 16.00
N ILE A 153 -4.63 -6.54 15.06
CA ILE A 153 -4.67 -6.26 13.63
C ILE A 153 -6.09 -6.44 13.10
N ASN A 154 -6.67 -5.41 12.49
CA ASN A 154 -7.92 -5.49 11.77
C ASN A 154 -7.71 -6.00 10.33
N TYR A 155 -6.75 -5.41 9.64
CA TYR A 155 -6.45 -5.73 8.23
C TYR A 155 -4.93 -5.68 7.99
N LEU A 156 -4.43 -6.67 7.25
CA LEU A 156 -3.04 -6.70 6.77
C LEU A 156 -3.04 -7.01 5.27
N ARG A 157 -2.49 -6.10 4.45
CA ARG A 157 -2.34 -6.33 3.02
C ARG A 157 -1.25 -7.37 2.78
N ILE A 158 -1.57 -8.38 1.98
CA ILE A 158 -0.60 -9.34 1.45
C ILE A 158 -0.58 -9.15 -0.07
N PRO A 159 0.44 -8.48 -0.64
CA PRO A 159 0.46 -8.07 -2.05
C PRO A 159 0.84 -9.22 -3.00
N ALA A 160 0.23 -10.38 -2.79
CA ALA A 160 0.42 -11.58 -3.59
C ALA A 160 -0.75 -11.76 -4.55
N GLU A 161 -0.62 -11.30 -5.77
CA GLU A 161 -1.67 -11.37 -6.78
C GLU A 161 -1.89 -12.79 -7.32
N PRO A 162 -3.13 -13.19 -7.63
CA PRO A 162 -3.40 -14.45 -8.29
C PRO A 162 -2.98 -14.41 -9.77
N LEU A 163 -1.81 -14.98 -10.08
CA LEU A 163 -1.25 -15.02 -11.45
C LEU A 163 -2.23 -15.51 -12.52
N ARG A 164 -3.12 -16.44 -12.15
CA ARG A 164 -4.13 -16.97 -13.06
C ARG A 164 -5.04 -15.89 -13.64
N SER A 165 -5.35 -14.83 -12.88
CA SER A 165 -6.17 -13.71 -13.38
C SER A 165 -5.52 -13.04 -14.59
N TYR A 166 -4.21 -12.90 -14.58
CA TYR A 166 -3.44 -12.29 -15.68
C TYR A 166 -3.27 -13.25 -16.86
N LEU A 167 -3.02 -14.53 -16.60
CA LEU A 167 -2.89 -15.55 -17.64
C LEU A 167 -4.20 -15.79 -18.39
N TYR A 168 -5.35 -15.67 -17.73
CA TYR A 168 -6.66 -15.84 -18.37
C TYR A 168 -7.20 -14.56 -19.02
N THR A 169 -6.39 -13.50 -19.11
CA THR A 169 -6.77 -12.25 -19.77
C THR A 169 -5.81 -11.93 -20.94
N PRO A 170 -5.81 -12.73 -22.03
CA PRO A 170 -4.85 -12.57 -23.12
C PRO A 170 -4.95 -11.20 -23.81
N SER A 171 -6.14 -10.58 -23.79
CA SER A 171 -6.35 -9.23 -24.33
C SER A 171 -5.54 -8.14 -23.62
N LEU A 172 -4.94 -8.42 -22.46
CA LEU A 172 -4.10 -7.49 -21.71
C LEU A 172 -2.60 -7.82 -21.76
N TYR A 173 -2.17 -8.87 -22.47
CA TYR A 173 -0.77 -9.27 -22.50
C TYR A 173 0.17 -8.15 -22.98
N HIS A 174 -0.27 -7.33 -23.93
CA HIS A 174 0.49 -6.15 -24.39
C HIS A 174 0.68 -5.07 -23.31
N SER A 175 -0.13 -5.11 -22.24
CA SER A 175 -0.07 -4.16 -21.12
C SER A 175 0.87 -4.61 -20.01
N TYR A 176 1.29 -5.86 -20.00
CA TYR A 176 2.15 -6.41 -18.96
C TYR A 176 3.61 -6.10 -19.27
N SER A 177 4.34 -5.68 -18.23
CA SER A 177 5.77 -5.47 -18.32
C SER A 177 6.54 -6.63 -17.68
N VAL A 178 7.71 -6.94 -18.23
CA VAL A 178 8.61 -7.94 -17.63
C VAL A 178 8.94 -7.58 -16.18
N THR A 179 9.19 -6.30 -15.91
CA THR A 179 9.47 -5.80 -14.56
C THR A 179 8.29 -5.99 -13.61
N GLY A 180 7.06 -5.74 -14.08
CA GLY A 180 5.84 -6.00 -13.31
C GLY A 180 5.68 -7.48 -12.97
N PHE A 181 5.95 -8.36 -13.94
CA PHE A 181 5.90 -9.81 -13.73
C PHE A 181 6.95 -10.28 -12.71
N VAL A 182 8.20 -9.83 -12.85
CA VAL A 182 9.29 -10.18 -11.91
C VAL A 182 8.97 -9.68 -10.50
N LYS A 183 8.51 -8.43 -10.37
CA LYS A 183 8.10 -7.85 -9.08
C LYS A 183 6.98 -8.67 -8.43
N GLN A 184 5.96 -8.99 -9.19
CA GLN A 184 4.82 -9.76 -8.71
C GLN A 184 5.22 -11.18 -8.29
N TRP A 185 6.07 -11.86 -9.07
CA TRP A 185 6.61 -13.17 -8.71
C TRP A 185 7.43 -13.12 -7.43
N LEU A 186 8.32 -12.12 -7.32
CA LEU A 186 9.13 -11.90 -6.11
C LEU A 186 8.24 -11.71 -4.87
N LEU A 187 7.27 -10.81 -4.93
CA LEU A 187 6.36 -10.55 -3.80
C LEU A 187 5.58 -11.81 -3.41
N LYS A 188 5.17 -12.61 -4.37
CA LYS A 188 4.50 -13.89 -4.11
C LYS A 188 5.39 -14.89 -3.37
N VAL A 189 6.67 -14.99 -3.75
CA VAL A 189 7.66 -15.84 -3.06
C VAL A 189 7.90 -15.33 -1.64
N LEU A 190 8.07 -14.01 -1.47
CA LEU A 190 8.28 -13.41 -0.15
C LEU A 190 7.06 -13.60 0.76
N ALA A 191 5.86 -13.39 0.26
CA ALA A 191 4.62 -13.64 0.99
C ALA A 191 4.48 -15.12 1.41
N PHE A 192 4.90 -16.04 0.56
CA PHE A 192 4.95 -17.47 0.91
C PHE A 192 5.93 -17.77 2.04
N ILE A 193 7.12 -17.17 2.03
CA ILE A 193 8.12 -17.27 3.10
C ILE A 193 7.54 -16.73 4.41
N ASN A 194 6.87 -15.58 4.34
CA ASN A 194 6.33 -14.85 5.50
C ASN A 194 5.13 -15.56 6.17
N ARG A 195 4.47 -16.50 5.49
CA ARG A 195 3.30 -17.23 6.04
C ARG A 195 3.56 -17.85 7.42
N ARG A 196 4.80 -18.27 7.69
CA ARG A 196 5.16 -18.86 8.98
C ARG A 196 5.10 -17.84 10.12
N SER A 197 5.47 -16.59 9.84
CA SER A 197 5.44 -15.50 10.82
C SER A 197 4.02 -15.05 11.17
N LEU A 198 3.04 -15.37 10.34
CA LEU A 198 1.63 -15.01 10.55
C LEU A 198 0.88 -15.99 11.46
N LYS A 199 1.50 -17.10 11.87
CA LYS A 199 0.86 -18.07 12.75
C LYS A 199 0.51 -17.43 14.10
N GLY A 200 -0.73 -17.60 14.53
CA GLY A 200 -1.24 -17.05 15.80
C GLY A 200 -1.78 -15.61 15.68
N LEU A 201 -1.61 -14.92 14.55
CA LEU A 201 -2.22 -13.63 14.31
C LEU A 201 -3.61 -13.79 13.68
N SER A 202 -4.56 -13.00 14.16
CA SER A 202 -5.91 -12.90 13.59
C SER A 202 -6.05 -11.57 12.86
N PHE A 203 -6.32 -11.61 11.56
CA PHE A 203 -6.51 -10.41 10.73
C PHE A 203 -7.31 -10.75 9.46
N ARG A 204 -7.90 -9.73 8.86
CA ARG A 204 -8.50 -9.83 7.52
C ARG A 204 -7.45 -9.49 6.46
N SER A 205 -7.57 -10.11 5.29
CA SER A 205 -6.79 -9.74 4.11
C SER A 205 -7.60 -10.00 2.85
N ALA A 206 -7.22 -9.38 1.74
CA ALA A 206 -7.91 -9.47 0.46
C ALA A 206 -7.06 -10.15 -0.62
N TYR A 207 -7.68 -10.54 -1.73
CA TYR A 207 -6.96 -10.76 -2.98
C TYR A 207 -6.52 -9.41 -3.52
N PHE A 208 -5.24 -9.21 -3.64
CA PHE A 208 -4.66 -7.93 -4.04
C PHE A 208 -4.53 -7.81 -5.56
N MET A 209 -4.81 -6.62 -6.10
CA MET A 209 -4.58 -6.19 -7.48
C MET A 209 -3.92 -4.82 -7.43
N GLY A 210 -2.71 -4.66 -7.99
CA GLY A 210 -2.00 -3.38 -7.99
C GLY A 210 -0.48 -3.50 -8.17
N VAL A 211 0.08 -4.73 -8.30
CA VAL A 211 1.52 -4.93 -8.55
C VAL A 211 1.84 -5.03 -10.02
N MET A 212 1.20 -5.95 -10.76
CA MET A 212 1.47 -6.20 -12.18
C MET A 212 1.24 -4.96 -13.04
N LEU A 213 0.19 -4.22 -12.73
CA LEU A 213 -0.21 -3.00 -13.42
C LEU A 213 -0.09 -1.77 -12.50
N SER A 214 0.89 -1.78 -11.59
CA SER A 214 1.09 -0.68 -10.63
C SER A 214 1.15 0.67 -11.34
N GLY A 215 0.26 1.56 -10.92
CA GLY A 215 0.14 2.89 -11.47
C GLY A 215 -0.36 2.97 -12.93
N LYS A 216 -0.96 1.89 -13.45
CA LYS A 216 -1.48 1.84 -14.82
C LYS A 216 -2.86 1.20 -14.90
N LEU A 217 -3.66 1.32 -13.86
CA LEU A 217 -5.01 0.75 -13.79
C LEU A 217 -6.01 1.65 -14.51
N THR A 218 -6.29 1.30 -15.77
CA THR A 218 -7.40 1.92 -16.53
C THR A 218 -8.70 1.17 -16.26
N LYS A 219 -9.85 1.83 -16.56
CA LYS A 219 -11.17 1.22 -16.46
C LYS A 219 -11.23 -0.17 -17.14
N GLU A 220 -10.77 -0.25 -18.38
CA GLU A 220 -10.77 -1.50 -19.14
C GLU A 220 -9.96 -2.61 -18.47
N ARG A 221 -8.76 -2.27 -17.96
CA ARG A 221 -7.89 -3.22 -17.26
C ARG A 221 -8.52 -3.74 -15.99
N VAL A 222 -9.10 -2.84 -15.20
CA VAL A 222 -9.83 -3.22 -13.98
C VAL A 222 -11.02 -4.10 -14.32
N GLN A 223 -11.86 -3.74 -15.29
CA GLN A 223 -13.03 -4.52 -15.70
C GLN A 223 -12.67 -5.95 -16.10
N LYS A 224 -11.65 -6.10 -16.94
CA LYS A 224 -11.23 -7.42 -17.44
C LYS A 224 -10.67 -8.30 -16.33
N LEU A 225 -9.84 -7.75 -15.44
CA LEU A 225 -9.23 -8.51 -14.36
C LEU A 225 -10.22 -8.81 -13.23
N LEU A 226 -11.08 -7.85 -12.87
CA LEU A 226 -12.00 -7.97 -11.75
C LEU A 226 -12.93 -9.17 -11.87
N LYS A 227 -13.35 -9.53 -13.09
CA LYS A 227 -14.17 -10.74 -13.35
C LYS A 227 -13.51 -12.01 -12.81
N HIS A 228 -12.20 -12.17 -13.01
CA HIS A 228 -11.44 -13.32 -12.51
C HIS A 228 -11.24 -13.25 -11.00
N TYR A 229 -11.02 -12.04 -10.46
CA TYR A 229 -10.89 -11.85 -9.01
C TYR A 229 -12.19 -12.16 -8.28
N LEU A 230 -13.34 -11.78 -8.83
CA LEU A 230 -14.66 -12.11 -8.30
C LEU A 230 -14.85 -13.61 -8.21
N TYR A 231 -14.55 -14.35 -9.27
CA TYR A 231 -14.62 -15.82 -9.26
C TYR A 231 -13.79 -16.45 -8.13
N PHE A 232 -12.56 -15.97 -7.91
CA PHE A 232 -11.72 -16.46 -6.81
C PHE A 232 -12.23 -16.02 -5.44
N SER A 233 -12.73 -14.79 -5.34
CA SER A 233 -13.30 -14.20 -4.12
C SER A 233 -14.50 -15.03 -3.63
N GLU A 234 -15.45 -15.33 -4.48
CA GLU A 234 -16.62 -16.14 -4.17
C GLU A 234 -16.22 -17.54 -3.69
N LYS A 235 -15.36 -18.22 -4.46
CA LYS A 235 -14.92 -19.58 -4.14
C LYS A 235 -14.21 -19.70 -2.79
N LYS A 236 -13.51 -18.65 -2.35
CA LYS A 236 -12.68 -18.65 -1.13
C LYS A 236 -13.22 -17.75 -0.02
N LYS A 237 -14.35 -17.09 -0.22
CA LYS A 237 -14.96 -16.12 0.70
C LYS A 237 -13.95 -15.09 1.19
N ARG A 238 -13.19 -14.50 0.25
CA ARG A 238 -12.14 -13.54 0.56
C ARG A 238 -12.37 -12.23 -0.20
N ASP A 239 -12.19 -11.12 0.49
CA ASP A 239 -12.31 -9.77 -0.09
C ASP A 239 -11.34 -9.55 -1.27
N ILE A 240 -11.61 -8.52 -2.07
CA ILE A 240 -10.74 -8.06 -3.15
C ILE A 240 -10.27 -6.65 -2.80
N GLU A 241 -9.00 -6.36 -3.03
CA GLU A 241 -8.42 -5.02 -2.92
C GLU A 241 -7.76 -4.64 -4.24
N VAL A 242 -8.17 -3.50 -4.80
CA VAL A 242 -7.58 -2.89 -6.00
C VAL A 242 -6.92 -1.59 -5.58
N ALA A 243 -5.59 -1.52 -5.68
CA ALA A 243 -4.81 -0.36 -5.24
C ALA A 243 -4.48 0.55 -6.41
N PHE A 244 -4.99 1.78 -6.33
CA PHE A 244 -4.74 2.88 -7.25
C PHE A 244 -3.80 3.90 -6.63
N HIS A 245 -3.17 4.70 -7.47
CA HIS A 245 -2.33 5.82 -7.08
C HIS A 245 -2.79 7.08 -7.84
N PRO A 246 -4.01 7.57 -7.59
CA PRO A 246 -4.54 8.74 -8.28
C PRO A 246 -3.77 9.99 -7.86
N GLY A 247 -3.46 10.86 -8.80
CA GLY A 247 -2.78 12.10 -8.50
C GLY A 247 -2.76 13.07 -9.66
N TYR A 248 -2.57 14.33 -9.33
CA TYR A 248 -2.40 15.40 -10.31
C TYR A 248 -0.93 15.48 -10.74
N VAL A 249 -0.70 15.66 -12.04
CA VAL A 249 0.63 15.84 -12.60
C VAL A 249 0.72 17.22 -13.23
N GLY A 250 1.22 18.17 -12.46
CA GLY A 250 1.50 19.54 -12.89
C GLY A 250 2.97 19.89 -12.75
N LYS A 251 3.36 21.07 -13.29
CA LYS A 251 4.72 21.60 -13.14
C LYS A 251 5.04 21.95 -11.68
N ASP A 252 3.99 22.21 -10.89
CA ASP A 252 4.06 22.70 -9.52
C ASP A 252 3.85 21.57 -8.48
N LEU A 253 3.97 20.31 -8.92
CA LEU A 253 3.86 19.16 -8.01
C LEU A 253 5.02 19.16 -7.02
N GLU A 254 4.73 19.43 -5.76
CA GLU A 254 5.66 19.33 -4.65
C GLU A 254 5.42 18.02 -3.89
N LEU A 255 6.41 17.15 -3.90
CA LEU A 255 6.42 15.92 -3.11
C LEU A 255 7.00 16.18 -1.73
N ILE A 256 6.68 15.32 -0.76
CA ILE A 256 7.26 15.42 0.59
C ILE A 256 8.78 15.54 0.54
N ASP A 257 9.33 16.25 1.51
CA ASP A 257 10.78 16.42 1.67
C ASP A 257 11.50 15.08 1.72
N GLY A 258 12.64 14.98 1.03
CA GLY A 258 13.43 13.76 0.97
C GLY A 258 12.90 12.73 -0.03
N SER A 259 11.92 13.08 -0.87
CA SER A 259 11.49 12.21 -1.96
C SER A 259 12.62 11.88 -2.92
N ARG A 260 12.82 10.60 -3.17
CA ARG A 260 13.90 10.09 -4.03
C ARG A 260 13.65 10.37 -5.51
N LYS A 261 14.71 10.56 -6.29
CA LYS A 261 14.64 10.89 -7.73
C LYS A 261 13.92 9.80 -8.55
N ASP A 262 14.09 8.54 -8.21
CA ASP A 262 13.43 7.40 -8.87
C ASP A 262 11.92 7.42 -8.64
N PHE A 263 11.45 7.88 -7.49
CA PHE A 263 10.03 8.04 -7.19
C PHE A 263 9.39 9.23 -7.87
N LYS A 264 10.13 10.32 -8.04
CA LYS A 264 9.62 11.46 -8.80
C LYS A 264 9.13 11.05 -10.19
N LYS A 265 9.79 10.11 -10.86
CA LYS A 265 9.32 9.58 -12.16
C LYS A 265 7.98 8.86 -12.06
N PHE A 266 7.73 8.15 -10.96
CA PHE A 266 6.46 7.47 -10.74
C PHE A 266 5.35 8.49 -10.48
N TYR A 267 5.55 9.43 -9.57
CA TYR A 267 4.55 10.45 -9.21
C TYR A 267 4.32 11.47 -10.30
N CYS A 268 5.34 11.88 -11.05
CA CYS A 268 5.19 12.79 -12.19
C CYS A 268 4.74 12.08 -13.48
N SER A 269 4.36 10.80 -13.43
CA SER A 269 3.89 10.08 -14.60
C SER A 269 2.45 10.45 -14.97
N PRO A 270 2.12 10.67 -16.26
CA PRO A 270 0.75 10.89 -16.73
C PRO A 270 -0.25 9.79 -16.29
N TRP A 271 0.24 8.61 -15.97
CA TRP A 271 -0.58 7.52 -15.46
C TRP A 271 -1.28 7.82 -14.12
N ARG A 272 -0.76 8.80 -13.36
CA ARG A 272 -1.40 9.26 -12.11
C ARG A 272 -2.75 9.90 -12.39
N MET A 273 -2.75 10.82 -13.37
CA MET A 273 -3.97 11.47 -13.84
C MET A 273 -4.93 10.45 -14.44
N MET A 274 -4.42 9.49 -15.21
CA MET A 274 -5.25 8.44 -15.80
C MET A 274 -5.91 7.54 -14.73
N GLU A 275 -5.24 7.22 -13.63
CA GLU A 275 -5.86 6.49 -12.53
C GLU A 275 -6.91 7.34 -11.80
N TYR A 276 -6.66 8.64 -11.65
CA TYR A 276 -7.66 9.57 -11.14
C TYR A 276 -8.91 9.62 -12.04
N GLU A 277 -8.75 9.82 -13.34
CA GLU A 277 -9.83 9.81 -14.32
C GLU A 277 -10.58 8.46 -14.33
N THR A 278 -9.85 7.37 -14.18
CA THR A 278 -10.45 6.03 -14.05
C THR A 278 -11.36 5.94 -12.83
N LEU A 279 -10.93 6.42 -11.67
CA LEU A 279 -11.74 6.46 -10.45
C LEU A 279 -12.92 7.42 -10.57
N MET A 280 -12.75 8.51 -11.29
CA MET A 280 -13.83 9.48 -11.53
C MET A 280 -14.87 9.01 -12.56
N ASN A 281 -14.73 7.78 -13.12
CA ASN A 281 -15.67 7.23 -14.07
C ASN A 281 -16.84 6.50 -13.36
N ASP A 282 -18.09 6.86 -13.72
CA ASP A 282 -19.29 6.32 -13.08
C ASP A 282 -19.50 4.82 -13.28
N GLU A 283 -18.99 4.26 -14.38
CA GLU A 283 -19.08 2.82 -14.63
C GLU A 283 -18.24 2.02 -13.63
N LEU A 284 -17.09 2.56 -13.21
CA LEU A 284 -16.27 1.91 -12.20
C LEU A 284 -16.99 1.82 -10.84
N LEU A 285 -17.71 2.90 -10.48
CA LEU A 285 -18.54 2.91 -9.28
C LEU A 285 -19.68 1.87 -9.35
N LYS A 286 -20.33 1.72 -10.52
CA LYS A 286 -21.36 0.69 -10.73
C LYS A 286 -20.79 -0.71 -10.56
N MET A 287 -19.65 -0.99 -11.19
CA MET A 287 -18.98 -2.29 -11.07
C MET A 287 -18.62 -2.65 -9.63
N LYS A 288 -18.13 -1.67 -8.85
CA LYS A 288 -17.83 -1.88 -7.43
C LYS A 288 -19.08 -2.28 -6.65
N LYS A 289 -20.22 -1.61 -6.89
CA LYS A 289 -21.49 -1.89 -6.24
C LYS A 289 -22.02 -3.29 -6.61
N GLU A 290 -22.03 -3.63 -7.89
CA GLU A 290 -22.46 -4.93 -8.40
C GLU A 290 -21.61 -6.07 -7.84
N GLY A 291 -20.28 -5.94 -7.90
CA GLY A 291 -19.36 -6.94 -7.36
C GLY A 291 -19.44 -7.09 -5.84
N SER A 292 -19.80 -6.03 -5.11
CA SER A 292 -20.01 -6.12 -3.66
C SER A 292 -21.31 -6.88 -3.31
N ASN A 293 -22.36 -6.73 -4.10
CA ASN A 293 -23.62 -7.44 -3.91
C ASN A 293 -23.48 -8.96 -4.16
N HIS A 294 -22.69 -9.37 -5.15
CA HIS A 294 -22.39 -10.79 -5.41
C HIS A 294 -21.56 -11.45 -4.29
N ALA A 295 -20.78 -10.70 -3.54
CA ALA A 295 -19.99 -11.24 -2.44
C ALA A 295 -20.77 -11.46 -1.13
N ILE A 296 -22.04 -11.00 -1.07
CA ILE A 296 -22.92 -11.09 0.11
C ILE A 296 -23.97 -12.21 -0.07
N SER A 297 -24.25 -12.64 -1.30
CA SER A 297 -25.14 -13.77 -1.62
C SER A 297 -24.37 -15.11 -1.60
#